data_63b07ca4f24ca16d0891dd160a34bac8
#
_entry.id   63b07ca4f24ca16d0891dd160a34bac8
#
_cell.length_a   1.000
_cell.length_b   1.000
_cell.length_c   1.000
_cell.angle_alpha   90.00
_cell.angle_beta   90.00
_cell.angle_gamma   90.00
#
_symmetry.space_group_name_H-M   'P 1'
#
loop_
_entity.id
_entity.type
_entity.pdbx_description
1 polymer ?
#
loop_
_entity_poly.entity_id
_entity_poly.type
_entity_poly.pdbx_seq_one_letter_code
_entity_poly.pdbx_strand_id
1 'polypeptide(L)' 'MSKLEELTVGCSVNGLVNNESVQVVAVKWFGSAVLEITYKNSQGLLANQLLYREDEARLEVQDANLP' A
#
# COMPACT_ATOMS: atom_id res chain seq x y z
N MET A 1 1.23 8.99 -10.58
CA MET A 1 1.93 8.91 -9.31
C MET A 1 0.93 8.83 -8.17
N SER A 2 1.06 7.82 -7.33
CA SER A 2 0.10 7.61 -6.23
C SER A 2 0.59 8.30 -4.97
N LYS A 3 -0.35 8.68 -4.13
CA LYS A 3 -0.05 9.31 -2.85
C LYS A 3 -0.35 8.34 -1.72
N LEU A 4 0.30 8.56 -0.58
CA LEU A 4 0.05 7.69 0.58
C LEU A 4 -1.41 7.73 1.01
N GLU A 5 -2.06 8.87 0.82
CA GLU A 5 -3.47 9.00 1.17
C GLU A 5 -4.39 8.11 0.34
N GLU A 6 -3.90 7.62 -0.79
CA GLU A 6 -4.69 6.72 -1.63
C GLU A 6 -4.65 5.28 -1.13
N LEU A 7 -3.76 4.99 -0.20
CA LEU A 7 -3.64 3.65 0.37
C LEU A 7 -4.72 3.47 1.43
N THR A 8 -5.77 2.75 1.05
CA THR A 8 -6.89 2.48 1.94
C THR A 8 -7.08 0.99 2.06
N VAL A 9 -7.79 0.57 3.11
CA VAL A 9 -8.07 -0.85 3.32
C VAL A 9 -8.86 -1.39 2.14
N GLY A 10 -8.40 -2.51 1.60
CA GLY A 10 -9.06 -3.17 0.48
C GLY A 10 -8.50 -2.84 -0.88
N CYS A 11 -7.62 -1.84 -0.99
CA CYS A 11 -7.03 -1.52 -2.28
C CYS A 11 -5.85 -2.45 -2.59
N SER A 12 -5.48 -2.50 -3.85
CA SER A 12 -4.31 -3.25 -4.31
C SER A 12 -3.18 -2.28 -4.60
N VAL A 13 -1.96 -2.69 -4.29
CA VAL A 13 -0.78 -1.83 -4.47
C VAL A 13 0.29 -2.61 -5.20
N ASN A 14 0.82 -2.01 -6.25
CA ASN A 14 2.00 -2.52 -6.95
C ASN A 14 3.20 -1.68 -6.55
N GLY A 15 4.39 -2.29 -6.62
CA GLY A 15 5.62 -1.59 -6.34
C GLY A 15 6.10 -1.70 -4.91
N LEU A 16 5.29 -2.27 -4.04
CA LEU A 16 5.66 -2.48 -2.65
C LEU A 16 6.54 -3.71 -2.51
N VAL A 17 6.19 -4.77 -3.20
CA VAL A 17 6.95 -6.01 -3.26
C VAL A 17 7.29 -6.25 -4.71
N ASN A 18 8.49 -6.77 -4.98
CA ASN A 18 8.97 -6.95 -6.34
C ASN A 18 7.99 -7.78 -7.18
N ASN A 19 7.50 -7.15 -8.24
CA ASN A 19 6.66 -7.81 -9.24
C ASN A 19 5.39 -8.45 -8.69
N GLU A 20 4.89 -7.94 -7.57
CA GLU A 20 3.68 -8.48 -6.97
C GLU A 20 2.70 -7.36 -6.65
N SER A 21 1.43 -7.67 -6.82
CA SER A 21 0.36 -6.86 -6.26
C SER A 21 0.04 -7.38 -4.87
N VAL A 22 -0.11 -6.48 -3.92
CA VAL A 22 -0.49 -6.86 -2.57
C VAL A 22 -1.78 -6.14 -2.21
N GLN A 23 -2.54 -6.73 -1.30
CA GLN A 23 -3.80 -6.14 -0.86
C GLN A 23 -3.59 -5.51 0.51
N VAL A 24 -4.01 -4.26 0.65
CA VAL A 24 -3.89 -3.54 1.91
C VAL A 24 -4.99 -4.03 2.86
N VAL A 25 -4.59 -4.45 4.04
CA VAL A 25 -5.51 -4.96 5.06
C VAL A 25 -5.75 -3.92 6.14
N ALA A 26 -4.72 -3.15 6.48
CA ALA A 26 -4.83 -2.12 7.51
C ALA A 26 -3.83 -1.01 7.23
N VAL A 27 -4.15 0.18 7.71
CA VAL A 27 -3.24 1.32 7.57
C VAL A 27 -3.17 2.05 8.90
N LYS A 28 -2.01 2.63 9.18
CA LYS A 28 -1.81 3.42 10.38
C LYS A 28 -0.84 4.54 10.10
N TRP A 29 -1.27 5.77 10.38
CA TRP A 29 -0.44 6.94 10.16
C TRP A 29 0.44 7.22 11.37
N PHE A 30 1.70 7.55 11.10
CA PHE A 30 2.64 8.06 12.09
C PHE A 30 3.02 9.46 11.64
N GLY A 31 2.21 10.43 11.99
CA GLY A 31 2.38 11.77 11.50
C GLY A 31 1.79 11.90 10.11
N SER A 32 2.23 12.89 9.36
CA SER A 32 1.70 13.15 8.02
C SER A 32 2.61 12.65 6.91
N ALA A 33 3.80 12.17 7.25
CA ALA A 33 4.80 11.79 6.26
C ALA A 33 5.12 10.30 6.27
N VAL A 34 4.63 9.54 7.24
CA VAL A 34 4.93 8.12 7.39
C VAL A 34 3.62 7.36 7.56
N LEU A 35 3.47 6.32 6.78
CA LEU A 35 2.29 5.45 6.82
C LEU A 35 2.74 4.02 6.98
N GLU A 36 2.24 3.34 8.01
CA GLU A 36 2.47 1.92 8.16
C GLU A 36 1.27 1.18 7.58
N ILE A 37 1.53 0.28 6.66
CA ILE A 37 0.46 -0.56 6.13
C ILE A 37 0.70 -2.00 6.50
N THR A 38 -0.38 -2.72 6.70
CA THR A 38 -0.37 -4.17 6.80
C THR A 38 -0.99 -4.68 5.51
N TYR A 39 -0.28 -5.55 4.85
CA TYR A 39 -0.75 -6.05 3.55
C TYR A 39 -0.67 -7.56 3.50
N LYS A 40 -1.42 -8.13 2.58
CA LYS A 40 -1.44 -9.55 2.35
C LYS A 40 -0.79 -9.81 0.99
N ASN A 41 0.23 -10.66 0.99
CA ASN A 41 0.94 -10.97 -0.25
C ASN A 41 0.20 -12.06 -1.04
N SER A 42 0.78 -12.44 -2.17
CA SER A 42 0.14 -13.42 -3.06
C SER A 42 0.03 -14.80 -2.42
N GLN A 43 0.81 -15.07 -1.39
CA GLN A 43 0.77 -16.35 -0.68
C GLN A 43 -0.21 -16.34 0.48
N GLY A 44 -0.86 -15.21 0.72
CA GLY A 44 -1.82 -15.09 1.80
C GLY A 44 -1.22 -14.75 3.14
N LEU A 45 0.06 -14.39 3.19
CA LEU A 45 0.74 -14.04 4.42
C LEU A 45 0.66 -12.54 4.66
N LEU A 46 0.48 -12.16 5.91
CA LEU A 46 0.43 -10.76 6.29
C LEU A 46 1.83 -10.24 6.59
N ALA A 47 2.06 -8.99 6.20
CA ALA A 47 3.32 -8.33 6.47
C ALA A 47 3.07 -6.84 6.67
N ASN A 48 4.00 -6.17 7.33
CA ASN A 48 3.90 -4.73 7.58
C ASN A 48 5.02 -4.02 6.84
N GLN A 49 4.75 -2.79 6.43
CA GLN A 49 5.73 -1.98 5.72
C GLN A 49 5.52 -0.52 6.08
N LEU A 50 6.61 0.16 6.38
CA LEU A 50 6.58 1.61 6.57
C LEU A 50 6.82 2.29 5.23
N LEU A 51 5.98 3.24 4.91
CA LEU A 51 6.07 3.99 3.67
C LEU A 51 6.27 5.46 3.97
N TYR A 52 7.11 6.10 3.18
CA TYR A 52 7.43 7.51 3.31
C TYR A 52 6.94 8.25 2.08
N ARG A 53 6.90 9.59 2.17
CA ARG A 53 6.45 10.38 1.03
C ARG A 53 7.29 10.11 -0.23
N GLU A 54 8.56 9.86 -0.07
CA GLU A 54 9.43 9.57 -1.20
C GLU A 54 9.10 8.25 -1.88
N ASP A 55 8.41 7.36 -1.17
CA ASP A 55 8.02 6.07 -1.74
C ASP A 55 6.83 6.20 -2.69
N GLU A 56 6.15 7.31 -2.65
CA GLU A 56 4.97 7.51 -3.50
C GLU A 56 5.29 7.37 -4.98
N ALA A 57 6.50 7.74 -5.35
CA ALA A 57 6.89 7.73 -6.77
C ALA A 57 6.94 6.33 -7.36
N ARG A 58 7.19 5.32 -6.51
CA ARG A 58 7.32 3.94 -6.98
C ARG A 58 6.09 3.10 -6.75
N LEU A 59 5.09 3.64 -6.08
CA LEU A 59 3.89 2.89 -5.78
C LEU A 59 2.82 3.11 -6.82
N GLU A 60 2.08 2.06 -7.14
CA GLU A 60 0.89 2.17 -7.96
C GLU A 60 -0.27 1.60 -7.17
N VAL A 61 -1.20 2.46 -6.82
CA VAL A 61 -2.38 2.07 -6.08
C VAL A 61 -3.50 1.83 -7.06
N GLN A 62 -4.09 0.64 -6.98
CA GLN A 62 -5.24 0.30 -7.79
C GLN A 62 -6.48 0.30 -6.93
N ASP A 63 -7.45 1.08 -7.35
CA ASP A 63 -8.70 1.17 -6.64
C ASP A 63 -9.49 -0.11 -6.86
N ALA A 64 -9.90 -0.76 -5.78
CA ALA A 64 -10.69 -1.97 -5.86
C ALA A 64 -12.11 -1.70 -6.35
N ASN A 65 -12.47 -0.44 -6.42
CA ASN A 65 -13.83 0.00 -6.71
C ASN A 65 -13.98 0.46 -8.15
N LEU A 66 -13.50 -0.34 -9.04
CA LEU A 66 -13.59 0.00 -10.46
C LEU A 66 -15.02 -0.13 -10.95
N PRO A 67 -15.45 0.79 -11.80
CA PRO A 67 -16.75 0.68 -12.42
C PRO A 67 -16.86 -0.46 -13.41
#